data_29a84e9573e296703c84ae53e30790c0
#
_entry.id   29a84e9573e296703c84ae53e30790c0
#
_cell.length_a   1.000
_cell.length_b   1.000
_cell.length_c   1.000
_cell.angle_alpha   90.00
_cell.angle_beta   90.00
_cell.angle_gamma   90.00
#
_symmetry.space_group_name_H-M   'P 1'
#
loop_
_entity.id
_entity.type
_entity.pdbx_description
1 polymer ?
#
loop_
_entity_poly.entity_id
_entity_poly.type
_entity_poly.pdbx_seq_one_letter_code
_entity_poly.pdbx_strand_id
1 'polypeptide(L)'
;MNNLLYARLAKTNLSKNRQNILPYLLSCIGTVVMFFIMDTLAQGSGFDSMIGKDTILAVMGMGTYIIGLFAVIFLIYSNSFLAKRRKKEFGLFQILGMEKKHLAKILFFESLYLWAASLGIGILLGVLLYLSLIHI
;
A
#
# COMPACT_ATOMS: atom_id res chain seq x y z
N MET A 1 -2.33 -19.70 -21.75
CA MET A 1 -2.39 -19.77 -20.28
C MET A 1 -3.31 -18.71 -19.76
N ASN A 2 -4.22 -19.10 -18.89
CA ASN A 2 -5.21 -18.21 -18.32
C ASN A 2 -4.61 -17.29 -17.27
N ASN A 3 -5.02 -16.01 -17.28
CA ASN A 3 -4.69 -15.05 -16.23
C ASN A 3 -5.10 -15.55 -14.83
N LEU A 4 -6.10 -16.42 -14.77
CA LEU A 4 -6.57 -17.06 -13.55
C LEU A 4 -5.50 -17.95 -12.90
N LEU A 5 -4.69 -18.63 -13.71
CA LEU A 5 -3.58 -19.45 -13.22
C LEU A 5 -2.50 -18.59 -12.56
N TYR A 6 -2.15 -17.48 -13.18
CA TYR A 6 -1.18 -16.54 -12.63
C TYR A 6 -1.68 -15.91 -11.30
N ALA A 7 -2.95 -15.56 -11.25
CA ALA A 7 -3.58 -15.04 -10.04
C ALA A 7 -3.55 -16.08 -8.91
N ARG A 8 -3.82 -17.33 -9.21
CA ARG A 8 -3.75 -18.44 -8.24
C ARG A 8 -2.34 -18.64 -7.71
N LEU A 9 -1.35 -18.67 -8.60
CA LEU A 9 0.05 -18.83 -8.23
C LEU A 9 0.52 -17.65 -7.36
N ALA A 10 0.14 -16.45 -7.72
CA ALA A 10 0.44 -15.26 -6.93
C ALA A 10 -0.14 -15.36 -5.52
N LYS A 11 -1.40 -15.74 -5.39
CA LYS A 11 -2.07 -15.93 -4.10
C LYS A 11 -1.38 -17.02 -3.26
N THR A 12 -1.02 -18.13 -3.87
CA THR A 12 -0.33 -19.24 -3.20
C THR A 12 1.06 -18.78 -2.71
N ASN A 13 1.79 -18.06 -3.55
CA ASN A 13 3.11 -17.54 -3.20
C ASN A 13 3.04 -16.54 -2.05
N LEU A 14 2.05 -15.65 -2.05
CA LEU A 14 1.81 -14.71 -0.95
C LEU A 14 1.54 -15.44 0.36
N SER A 15 0.73 -16.50 0.32
CA SER A 15 0.43 -17.30 1.50
C SER A 15 1.66 -18.01 2.06
N LYS A 16 2.56 -18.50 1.19
CA LYS A 16 3.80 -19.20 1.60
C LYS A 16 4.84 -18.25 2.18
N ASN A 17 4.87 -16.99 1.75
CA ASN A 17 5.90 -16.03 2.12
C ASN A 17 5.39 -14.98 3.12
N ARG A 18 4.45 -15.35 3.99
CA ARG A 18 3.86 -14.46 4.99
C ARG A 18 4.88 -13.67 5.81
N GLN A 19 5.95 -14.32 6.23
CA GLN A 19 6.96 -13.71 7.10
C GLN A 19 7.69 -12.54 6.40
N ASN A 20 7.94 -12.65 5.09
CA ASN A 20 8.61 -11.60 4.33
C ASN A 20 7.65 -10.50 3.87
N ILE A 21 6.39 -10.86 3.67
CA ILE A 21 5.37 -9.96 3.14
C ILE A 21 4.71 -9.13 4.25
N LEU A 22 4.60 -9.70 5.46
CA LEU A 22 3.91 -9.06 6.57
C LEU A 22 4.47 -7.67 6.91
N PRO A 23 5.79 -7.45 7.06
CA PRO A 23 6.33 -6.11 7.30
C PRO A 23 6.03 -5.13 6.18
N TYR A 24 6.10 -5.58 4.92
CA TYR A 24 5.76 -4.77 3.76
C TYR A 24 4.28 -4.35 3.79
N LEU A 25 3.40 -5.31 4.04
CA LEU A 25 1.96 -5.08 4.12
C LEU A 25 1.61 -4.09 5.24
N LEU A 26 2.20 -4.26 6.42
CA LEU A 26 2.01 -3.36 7.56
C LEU A 26 2.46 -1.93 7.24
N SER A 27 3.60 -1.79 6.57
CA SER A 27 4.12 -0.50 6.15
C SER A 27 3.19 0.18 5.15
N CYS A 28 2.68 -0.57 4.17
CA CYS A 28 1.72 -0.06 3.18
C CYS A 28 0.42 0.38 3.85
N ILE A 29 -0.12 -0.44 4.76
CA ILE A 29 -1.34 -0.11 5.50
C ILE A 29 -1.14 1.17 6.32
N GLY A 30 -0.03 1.25 7.05
CA GLY A 30 0.31 2.44 7.85
C GLY A 30 0.38 3.70 7.01
N THR A 31 1.02 3.63 5.85
CA THR A 31 1.15 4.75 4.91
C THR A 31 -0.21 5.19 4.39
N VAL A 32 -1.06 4.25 3.99
CA VAL A 32 -2.42 4.54 3.50
C VAL A 32 -3.27 5.18 4.59
N VAL A 33 -3.19 4.66 5.82
CA VAL A 33 -3.92 5.19 6.98
C VAL A 33 -3.49 6.64 7.26
N MET A 34 -2.19 6.90 7.30
CA MET A 34 -1.67 8.25 7.52
C MET A 34 -2.14 9.22 6.45
N PHE A 35 -2.04 8.83 5.19
CA PHE A 35 -2.50 9.66 4.07
C PHE A 35 -4.00 9.94 4.17
N PHE A 36 -4.79 8.92 4.44
CA PHE A 36 -6.25 9.03 4.56
C PHE A 36 -6.64 9.98 5.69
N ILE A 37 -6.03 9.85 6.86
CA ILE A 37 -6.31 10.71 8.02
C ILE A 37 -5.97 12.17 7.69
N MET A 38 -4.81 12.41 7.12
CA MET A 38 -4.39 13.78 6.76
C MET A 38 -5.30 14.40 5.70
N ASP A 39 -5.67 13.63 4.68
CA ASP A 39 -6.58 14.10 3.63
C ASP A 39 -7.97 14.42 4.20
N THR A 40 -8.50 13.56 5.05
CA THR A 40 -9.82 13.73 5.68
C THR A 40 -9.81 14.94 6.62
N LEU A 41 -8.76 15.14 7.39
CA LEU A 41 -8.63 16.31 8.26
C LEU A 41 -8.54 17.60 7.46
N ALA A 42 -7.81 17.57 6.32
CA ALA A 42 -7.67 18.74 5.45
C ALA A 42 -9.01 19.14 4.81
N GLN A 43 -9.89 18.18 4.54
CA GLN A 43 -11.20 18.42 3.96
C GLN A 43 -12.32 18.60 5.00
N GLY A 44 -12.02 18.30 6.25
CA GLY A 44 -13.01 18.30 7.33
C GLY A 44 -13.47 19.71 7.75
N SER A 45 -14.72 19.80 8.17
CA SER A 45 -15.34 21.04 8.65
C SER A 45 -14.95 21.39 10.09
N GLY A 46 -14.08 20.62 10.72
CA GLY A 46 -13.68 20.79 12.11
C GLY A 46 -13.00 22.13 12.43
N PHE A 47 -12.51 22.81 11.40
CA PHE A 47 -11.79 24.08 11.55
C PHE A 47 -12.62 25.32 11.18
N ASP A 48 -13.91 25.12 10.89
CA ASP A 48 -14.77 26.20 10.39
C ASP A 48 -14.93 27.38 11.35
N SER A 49 -14.76 27.12 12.64
CA SER A 49 -14.89 28.15 13.69
C SER A 49 -13.55 28.74 14.15
N MET A 50 -12.43 28.33 13.56
CA MET A 50 -11.11 28.77 14.02
C MET A 50 -10.61 30.01 13.26
N ILE A 51 -9.97 30.91 14.00
CA ILE A 51 -9.27 32.06 13.41
C ILE A 51 -8.04 31.54 12.67
N GLY A 52 -7.88 31.92 11.40
CA GLY A 52 -6.77 31.45 10.57
C GLY A 52 -7.03 30.12 9.85
N LYS A 53 -8.30 29.74 9.71
CA LYS A 53 -8.73 28.55 8.99
C LYS A 53 -8.00 28.35 7.67
N ASP A 54 -7.96 29.40 6.83
CA ASP A 54 -7.37 29.31 5.49
C ASP A 54 -5.88 28.94 5.54
N THR A 55 -5.16 29.49 6.51
CA THR A 55 -3.74 29.18 6.70
C THR A 55 -3.55 27.73 7.17
N ILE A 56 -4.38 27.28 8.12
CA ILE A 56 -4.33 25.90 8.63
C ILE A 56 -4.63 24.92 7.50
N LEU A 57 -5.68 25.15 6.73
CA LEU A 57 -6.06 24.29 5.61
C LEU A 57 -4.98 24.26 4.52
N ALA A 58 -4.37 25.40 4.23
CA ALA A 58 -3.27 25.48 3.27
C ALA A 58 -2.06 24.65 3.74
N VAL A 59 -1.67 24.77 5.00
CA VAL A 59 -0.55 24.01 5.59
C VAL A 59 -0.87 22.51 5.59
N MET A 60 -2.09 22.12 5.97
CA MET A 60 -2.52 20.73 5.96
C MET A 60 -2.55 20.16 4.53
N GLY A 61 -3.03 20.94 3.57
CA GLY A 61 -3.03 20.56 2.17
C GLY A 61 -1.61 20.31 1.65
N MET A 62 -0.69 21.22 1.94
CA MET A 62 0.72 21.03 1.59
C MET A 62 1.30 19.77 2.25
N GLY A 63 0.98 19.55 3.52
CA GLY A 63 1.38 18.36 4.26
C GLY A 63 0.87 17.08 3.59
N THR A 64 -0.37 17.07 3.15
CA THR A 64 -0.97 15.93 2.45
C THR A 64 -0.21 15.61 1.15
N TYR A 65 0.14 16.63 0.36
CA TYR A 65 0.93 16.44 -0.87
C TYR A 65 2.31 15.87 -0.57
N ILE A 66 2.99 16.38 0.46
CA ILE A 66 4.31 15.90 0.86
C ILE A 66 4.23 14.44 1.31
N ILE A 67 3.26 14.11 2.16
CA ILE A 67 3.04 12.73 2.61
C ILE A 67 2.73 11.82 1.44
N GLY A 68 1.89 12.26 0.50
CA GLY A 68 1.57 11.50 -0.71
C GLY A 68 2.80 11.21 -1.56
N LEU A 69 3.67 12.20 -1.74
CA LEU A 69 4.91 12.04 -2.49
C LEU A 69 5.83 11.02 -1.81
N PHE A 70 6.05 11.17 -0.50
CA PHE A 70 6.86 10.22 0.25
C PHE A 70 6.26 8.83 0.28
N ALA A 71 4.93 8.73 0.34
CA ALA A 71 4.22 7.46 0.29
C ALA A 71 4.50 6.71 -1.01
N VAL A 72 4.43 7.40 -2.14
CA VAL A 72 4.71 6.81 -3.46
C VAL A 72 6.15 6.33 -3.54
N ILE A 73 7.11 7.16 -3.13
CA ILE A 73 8.54 6.83 -3.13
C ILE A 73 8.79 5.62 -2.22
N PHE A 74 8.20 5.62 -1.02
CA PHE A 74 8.33 4.55 -0.05
C PHE A 74 7.75 3.23 -0.58
N LEU A 75 6.59 3.26 -1.20
CA LEU A 75 5.95 2.08 -1.78
C LEU A 75 6.79 1.49 -2.91
N ILE A 76 7.34 2.33 -3.79
CA ILE A 76 8.22 1.88 -4.86
C ILE A 76 9.48 1.24 -4.28
N TYR A 77 10.10 1.88 -3.30
CA TYR A 77 11.30 1.37 -2.65
C TYR A 77 11.03 0.02 -1.96
N SER A 78 9.96 -0.06 -1.20
CA SER A 78 9.57 -1.29 -0.48
C SER A 78 9.27 -2.43 -1.45
N ASN A 79 8.59 -2.14 -2.56
CA ASN A 79 8.30 -3.14 -3.59
C ASN A 79 9.58 -3.66 -4.24
N SER A 80 10.53 -2.76 -4.54
CA SER A 80 11.84 -3.15 -5.08
C SER A 80 12.63 -4.01 -4.11
N PHE A 81 12.60 -3.67 -2.82
CA PHE A 81 13.25 -4.44 -1.77
C PHE A 81 12.67 -5.85 -1.64
N LEU A 82 11.35 -5.96 -1.68
CA LEU A 82 10.65 -7.25 -1.64
C LEU A 82 11.01 -8.10 -2.86
N ALA A 83 11.03 -7.51 -4.05
CA ALA A 83 11.42 -8.19 -5.29
C ALA A 83 12.85 -8.72 -5.21
N LYS A 84 13.79 -7.95 -4.63
CA LYS A 84 15.18 -8.38 -4.45
C LYS A 84 15.31 -9.57 -3.49
N ARG A 85 14.52 -9.60 -2.43
CA ARG A 85 14.52 -10.74 -1.49
C ARG A 85 14.02 -12.03 -2.14
N ARG A 86 13.16 -11.92 -3.14
CA ARG A 86 12.53 -13.05 -3.81
C ARG A 86 13.29 -13.52 -5.06
N LYS A 87 14.42 -12.93 -5.39
CA LYS A 87 15.25 -13.32 -6.54
C LYS A 87 15.65 -14.79 -6.52
N LYS A 88 15.92 -15.35 -5.35
CA LYS A 88 16.28 -16.77 -5.20
C LYS A 88 15.14 -17.69 -5.64
N GLU A 89 13.91 -17.36 -5.29
CA GLU A 89 12.73 -18.11 -5.71
C GLU A 89 12.51 -18.01 -7.21
N PHE A 90 12.69 -16.82 -7.77
CA PHE A 90 12.58 -16.61 -9.21
C PHE A 90 13.63 -17.39 -10.00
N GLY A 91 14.86 -17.45 -9.47
CA GLY A 91 15.91 -18.27 -10.05
C GLY A 91 15.52 -19.75 -10.10
N LEU A 92 14.93 -20.26 -9.03
CA LEU A 92 14.44 -21.65 -8.98
C LEU A 92 13.35 -21.89 -10.01
N PHE A 93 12.40 -20.98 -10.15
CA PHE A 93 11.34 -21.08 -11.16
C PHE A 93 11.89 -21.06 -12.59
N GLN A 94 12.94 -20.30 -12.85
CA GLN A 94 13.61 -20.26 -14.15
C GLN A 94 14.28 -21.61 -14.46
N ILE A 95 14.89 -22.25 -13.49
CA ILE A 95 15.50 -23.58 -13.63
C ILE A 95 14.42 -24.61 -13.98
N LEU A 96 13.22 -24.48 -13.43
CA LEU A 96 12.08 -25.36 -13.71
C LEU A 96 11.43 -25.13 -15.08
N GLY A 97 11.96 -24.21 -15.89
CA GLY A 97 11.52 -23.98 -17.26
C GLY A 97 10.53 -22.84 -17.46
N MET A 98 10.31 -22.01 -16.44
CA MET A 98 9.45 -20.83 -16.57
C MET A 98 10.18 -19.70 -17.30
N GLU A 99 9.52 -19.11 -18.28
CA GLU A 99 10.04 -17.93 -18.98
C GLU A 99 9.97 -16.68 -18.08
N LYS A 100 10.85 -15.73 -18.34
CA LYS A 100 10.89 -14.44 -17.62
C LYS A 100 9.56 -13.70 -17.71
N LYS A 101 8.83 -13.82 -18.82
CA LYS A 101 7.52 -13.21 -19.03
C LYS A 101 6.48 -13.72 -18.03
N HIS A 102 6.48 -15.02 -17.77
CA HIS A 102 5.55 -15.63 -16.80
C HIS A 102 5.86 -15.19 -15.38
N LEU A 103 7.13 -15.10 -15.01
CA LEU A 103 7.56 -14.61 -13.71
C LEU A 103 7.15 -13.15 -13.50
N ALA A 104 7.32 -12.31 -14.52
CA ALA A 104 6.91 -10.91 -14.47
C ALA A 104 5.40 -10.76 -14.25
N LYS A 105 4.58 -11.60 -14.91
CA LYS A 105 3.14 -11.62 -14.73
C LYS A 105 2.74 -12.03 -13.30
N ILE A 106 3.36 -13.06 -12.77
CA ILE A 106 3.11 -13.54 -11.41
C ILE A 106 3.42 -12.43 -10.41
N LEU A 107 4.58 -11.77 -10.57
CA LEU A 107 5.00 -10.67 -9.72
C LEU A 107 4.03 -9.49 -9.80
N PHE A 108 3.55 -9.18 -10.98
CA PHE A 108 2.56 -8.12 -11.19
C PHE A 108 1.26 -8.41 -10.45
N PHE A 109 0.73 -9.64 -10.57
CA PHE A 109 -0.48 -10.03 -9.84
C PHE A 109 -0.28 -10.02 -8.33
N GLU A 110 0.87 -10.47 -7.83
CA GLU A 110 1.20 -10.40 -6.41
C GLU A 110 1.19 -8.96 -5.90
N SER A 111 1.81 -8.04 -6.65
CA SER A 111 1.83 -6.61 -6.31
C SER A 111 0.43 -6.03 -6.29
N LEU A 112 -0.42 -6.40 -7.28
CA LEU A 112 -1.81 -5.96 -7.32
C LEU A 112 -2.60 -6.44 -6.10
N TYR A 113 -2.45 -7.69 -5.70
CA TYR A 113 -3.11 -8.23 -4.51
C TYR A 113 -2.68 -7.51 -3.24
N LEU A 114 -1.38 -7.27 -3.09
CA LEU A 114 -0.83 -6.55 -1.95
C LEU A 114 -1.35 -5.12 -1.89
N TRP A 115 -1.37 -4.43 -3.01
CA TRP A 115 -1.87 -3.06 -3.08
C TRP A 115 -3.36 -2.98 -2.79
N ALA A 116 -4.16 -3.89 -3.39
CA ALA A 116 -5.60 -3.94 -3.14
C ALA A 116 -5.91 -4.23 -1.68
N ALA A 117 -5.22 -5.20 -1.07
CA ALA A 117 -5.36 -5.54 0.34
C ALA A 117 -4.95 -4.37 1.23
N SER A 118 -3.82 -3.72 0.95
CA SER A 118 -3.32 -2.57 1.71
C SER A 118 -4.28 -1.40 1.66
N LEU A 119 -4.79 -1.08 0.46
CA LEU A 119 -5.77 -0.01 0.28
C LEU A 119 -7.07 -0.30 1.03
N GLY A 120 -7.61 -1.53 0.87
CA GLY A 120 -8.84 -1.93 1.54
C GLY A 120 -8.74 -1.85 3.06
N ILE A 121 -7.70 -2.47 3.62
CA ILE A 121 -7.47 -2.48 5.07
C ILE A 121 -7.11 -1.08 5.57
N GLY A 122 -6.29 -0.34 4.84
CA GLY A 122 -5.89 1.02 5.17
C GLY A 122 -7.07 1.97 5.23
N ILE A 123 -7.97 1.92 4.25
CA ILE A 123 -9.18 2.73 4.22
C ILE A 123 -10.10 2.35 5.38
N LEU A 124 -10.30 1.06 5.64
CA LEU A 124 -11.10 0.59 6.77
C LEU A 124 -10.57 1.12 8.11
N LEU A 125 -9.28 0.96 8.36
CA LEU A 125 -8.64 1.46 9.57
C LEU A 125 -8.69 2.98 9.65
N GLY A 126 -8.49 3.68 8.54
CA GLY A 126 -8.57 5.13 8.46
C GLY A 126 -9.97 5.63 8.82
N VAL A 127 -11.02 5.01 8.30
CA VAL A 127 -12.40 5.35 8.63
C VAL A 127 -12.69 5.09 10.10
N LEU A 128 -12.26 3.95 10.64
CA LEU A 128 -12.45 3.62 12.06
C LEU A 128 -11.76 4.62 12.97
N LEU A 129 -10.52 4.99 12.66
CA LEU A 129 -9.77 5.97 13.43
C LEU A 129 -10.39 7.37 13.33
N TYR A 130 -10.86 7.76 12.16
CA TYR A 130 -11.53 9.04 11.95
C TYR A 130 -12.83 9.11 12.75
N LEU A 131 -13.65 8.07 12.74
CA LEU A 131 -14.87 7.99 13.55
C LEU A 131 -14.54 8.03 15.04
N SER A 132 -13.46 7.36 15.46
CA SER A 132 -12.99 7.40 16.84
C SER A 132 -12.59 8.81 17.27
N LEU A 133 -11.91 9.56 16.40
CA LEU A 133 -11.54 10.96 16.66
C LEU A 133 -12.76 11.88 16.76
N ILE A 134 -13.77 11.66 15.93
CA ILE A 134 -15.03 12.44 16.00
C ILE A 134 -15.79 12.17 17.29
N HIS A 135 -15.78 10.93 17.77
CA HIS A 135 -16.46 10.56 19.03
C HIS A 135 -15.76 11.03 20.29
N ILE A 136 -14.49 11.36 20.19
CA ILE A 136 -13.75 11.95 21.31
C ILE A 136 -13.96 13.46 21.32
#